data_a13da1949f6d5c1afd746ce5b04155b8
#
_entry.id   a13da1949f6d5c1afd746ce5b04155b8
#
_cell.length_a   1.000
_cell.length_b   1.000
_cell.length_c   1.000
_cell.angle_alpha   90.00
_cell.angle_beta   90.00
_cell.angle_gamma   90.00
#
_symmetry.space_group_name_H-M   'P 1'
#
loop_
_entity.id
_entity.type
_entity.pdbx_description
1 polymer ?
#
loop_
_entity_poly.entity_id
_entity_poly.type
_entity_poly.pdbx_seq_one_letter_code
_entity_poly.pdbx_strand_id
1 'polypeptide(L)'
;MIELDRKLLDLFQGFVVRKDIVRAVKVGANVPVFVLEYLLANSCSTDDEEKIREGVESVKRVLQTHYVNPDEANVLQSKIKAEGSYKVIDKISVRLDASKDKYWAELSNLNIREANIDESLVTQHEKMMMGGIWAIIDIDYDSSMMIGNKIYPFVVSKIRPIQLSNFSLDRIVEARREFTNEEWLNVLLRSGGYEPESEGMTERMKMLLLSRFIPLVEANFNMAELGPRSSGKSFVFKELSPYSMLVSGGQGTAASLFVNN
;
A
#
# COMPACT_ATOMS: atom_id res chain seq x y z
N MET A 1 -17.07 -10.61 18.29
CA MET A 1 -16.84 -9.19 18.02
C MET A 1 -17.14 -8.44 19.30
N ILE A 2 -16.21 -7.64 19.80
CA ILE A 2 -16.40 -6.82 21.00
C ILE A 2 -17.21 -5.56 20.70
N GLU A 3 -17.68 -4.87 21.74
CA GLU A 3 -18.49 -3.64 21.59
C GLU A 3 -17.78 -2.55 20.79
N LEU A 4 -16.48 -2.38 21.02
CA LEU A 4 -15.63 -1.42 20.29
C LEU A 4 -15.61 -1.70 18.78
N ASP A 5 -15.59 -2.97 18.38
CA ASP A 5 -15.57 -3.33 16.95
C ASP A 5 -16.88 -2.96 16.25
N ARG A 6 -18.03 -3.15 16.93
CA ARG A 6 -19.35 -2.74 16.40
C ARG A 6 -19.41 -1.23 16.22
N LYS A 7 -18.99 -0.49 17.24
CA LYS A 7 -18.91 0.97 17.21
C LYS A 7 -18.04 1.48 16.05
N LEU A 8 -16.91 0.81 15.78
CA LEU A 8 -16.07 1.12 14.63
C LEU A 8 -16.76 0.84 13.29
N LEU A 9 -17.43 -0.29 13.15
CA LEU A 9 -18.15 -0.62 11.91
C LEU A 9 -19.27 0.39 11.61
N ASP A 10 -20.00 0.83 12.65
CA ASP A 10 -21.10 1.79 12.50
C ASP A 10 -20.58 3.19 12.10
N LEU A 11 -19.51 3.67 12.75
CA LEU A 11 -18.99 5.02 12.51
C LEU A 11 -18.09 5.14 11.29
N PHE A 12 -17.35 4.07 10.96
CA PHE A 12 -16.37 4.04 9.88
C PHE A 12 -16.71 3.00 8.80
N GLN A 13 -17.98 2.89 8.45
CA GLN A 13 -18.44 1.95 7.42
C GLN A 13 -17.65 2.11 6.11
N GLY A 14 -17.11 1.00 5.59
CA GLY A 14 -16.29 0.97 4.38
C GLY A 14 -14.80 1.29 4.62
N PHE A 15 -14.40 1.63 5.87
CA PHE A 15 -13.02 1.95 6.22
C PHE A 15 -12.44 1.02 7.28
N VAL A 16 -13.21 0.07 7.76
CA VAL A 16 -12.80 -0.89 8.78
C VAL A 16 -12.58 -2.26 8.14
N VAL A 17 -11.49 -2.91 8.52
CA VAL A 17 -11.16 -4.27 8.09
C VAL A 17 -10.71 -5.11 9.28
N ARG A 18 -11.15 -6.36 9.31
CA ARG A 18 -10.74 -7.33 10.34
C ARG A 18 -9.30 -7.76 10.11
N LYS A 19 -8.42 -7.51 11.08
CA LYS A 19 -6.98 -7.83 11.01
C LYS A 19 -6.69 -9.34 10.99
N ASP A 20 -7.55 -10.17 11.58
CA ASP A 20 -7.46 -11.63 11.49
C ASP A 20 -7.63 -12.11 10.05
N ILE A 21 -8.56 -11.52 9.30
CA ILE A 21 -8.77 -11.80 7.88
C ILE A 21 -7.55 -11.36 7.06
N VAL A 22 -7.04 -10.15 7.32
CA VAL A 22 -5.82 -9.64 6.65
C VAL A 22 -4.66 -10.61 6.86
N ARG A 23 -4.45 -11.08 8.09
CA ARG A 23 -3.39 -12.05 8.41
C ARG A 23 -3.59 -13.37 7.67
N ALA A 24 -4.81 -13.89 7.62
CA ALA A 24 -5.13 -15.13 6.92
C ALA A 24 -4.88 -15.04 5.41
N VAL A 25 -5.19 -13.89 4.79
CA VAL A 25 -4.93 -13.65 3.36
C VAL A 25 -3.44 -13.36 3.09
N LYS A 26 -2.72 -12.73 4.03
CA LYS A 26 -1.28 -12.43 3.92
C LYS A 26 -0.42 -13.69 3.84
N VAL A 27 -0.85 -14.80 4.43
CA VAL A 27 -0.14 -16.09 4.34
C VAL A 27 -0.17 -16.56 2.88
N GLY A 28 0.97 -16.49 2.21
CA GLY A 28 1.12 -16.88 0.80
C GLY A 28 1.06 -15.72 -0.21
N ALA A 29 0.90 -14.47 0.25
CA ALA A 29 0.96 -13.30 -0.62
C ALA A 29 2.06 -12.32 -0.17
N ASN A 30 3.05 -12.06 -1.03
CA ASN A 30 4.12 -11.07 -0.73
C ASN A 30 3.66 -9.62 -1.02
N VAL A 31 2.42 -9.31 -0.65
CA VAL A 31 1.76 -8.02 -0.85
C VAL A 31 1.85 -7.22 0.43
N PRO A 32 2.11 -5.90 0.42
CA PRO A 32 2.05 -5.08 1.63
C PRO A 32 0.68 -5.15 2.32
N VAL A 33 0.67 -5.06 3.64
CA VAL A 33 -0.56 -5.18 4.45
C VAL A 33 -1.60 -4.13 4.05
N PHE A 34 -1.19 -2.88 3.84
CA PHE A 34 -2.11 -1.82 3.45
C PHE A 34 -2.82 -2.05 2.09
N VAL A 35 -2.16 -2.78 1.16
CA VAL A 35 -2.80 -3.19 -0.10
C VAL A 35 -3.92 -4.20 0.16
N LEU A 36 -3.65 -5.18 1.03
CA LEU A 36 -4.65 -6.17 1.45
C LEU A 36 -5.82 -5.52 2.18
N GLU A 37 -5.52 -4.59 3.08
CA GLU A 37 -6.52 -3.84 3.83
C GLU A 37 -7.44 -3.04 2.90
N TYR A 38 -6.87 -2.37 1.91
CA TYR A 38 -7.66 -1.65 0.89
C TYR A 38 -8.61 -2.57 0.12
N LEU A 39 -8.12 -3.71 -0.35
CA LEU A 39 -8.93 -4.66 -1.10
C LEU A 39 -10.03 -5.29 -0.24
N LEU A 40 -9.69 -5.66 1.01
CA LEU A 40 -10.63 -6.28 1.95
C LEU A 40 -11.65 -5.26 2.50
N ALA A 41 -11.26 -4.01 2.75
CA ALA A 41 -12.20 -2.97 3.20
C ALA A 41 -13.35 -2.76 2.22
N ASN A 42 -13.07 -2.85 0.92
CA ASN A 42 -14.11 -2.74 -0.11
C ASN A 42 -15.06 -3.96 -0.17
N SER A 43 -14.64 -5.12 0.33
CA SER A 43 -15.39 -6.38 0.15
C SER A 43 -15.85 -7.02 1.46
N CYS A 44 -15.22 -6.67 2.59
CA CYS A 44 -15.40 -7.37 3.87
C CYS A 44 -15.71 -6.42 5.04
N SER A 45 -16.13 -5.17 4.78
CA SER A 45 -16.52 -4.21 5.82
C SER A 45 -17.98 -4.46 6.29
N THR A 46 -18.22 -5.64 6.86
CA THR A 46 -19.52 -6.10 7.35
C THR A 46 -19.32 -7.08 8.50
N ASP A 47 -20.39 -7.35 9.26
CA ASP A 47 -20.44 -8.41 10.28
C ASP A 47 -21.06 -9.72 9.77
N ASP A 48 -21.55 -9.74 8.52
CA ASP A 48 -22.11 -10.91 7.85
C ASP A 48 -20.99 -11.87 7.42
N GLU A 49 -20.85 -12.98 8.12
CA GLU A 49 -19.78 -13.97 7.89
C GLU A 49 -19.84 -14.61 6.49
N GLU A 50 -21.00 -14.69 5.87
CA GLU A 50 -21.13 -15.22 4.51
C GLU A 50 -20.58 -14.24 3.49
N LYS A 51 -20.94 -12.97 3.59
CA LYS A 51 -20.39 -11.90 2.74
C LYS A 51 -18.89 -11.73 2.94
N ILE A 52 -18.41 -11.86 4.19
CA ILE A 52 -16.97 -11.83 4.48
C ILE A 52 -16.27 -12.98 3.74
N ARG A 53 -16.78 -14.21 3.80
CA ARG A 53 -16.20 -15.36 3.12
C ARG A 53 -16.13 -15.15 1.61
N GLU A 54 -17.23 -14.69 1.00
CA GLU A 54 -17.29 -14.39 -0.43
C GLU A 54 -16.30 -13.26 -0.81
N GLY A 55 -16.23 -12.21 0.00
CA GLY A 55 -15.29 -11.11 -0.18
C GLY A 55 -13.83 -11.57 -0.12
N VAL A 56 -13.48 -12.40 0.85
CA VAL A 56 -12.13 -12.98 0.99
C VAL A 56 -11.75 -13.81 -0.24
N GLU A 57 -12.65 -14.67 -0.71
CA GLU A 57 -12.39 -15.49 -1.91
C GLU A 57 -12.27 -14.62 -3.18
N SER A 58 -13.05 -13.54 -3.26
CA SER A 58 -12.92 -12.57 -4.34
C SER A 58 -11.55 -11.87 -4.32
N VAL A 59 -11.10 -11.39 -3.14
CA VAL A 59 -9.80 -10.75 -2.98
C VAL A 59 -8.67 -11.73 -3.30
N LYS A 60 -8.73 -12.97 -2.84
CA LYS A 60 -7.72 -14.00 -3.19
C LYS A 60 -7.63 -14.20 -4.70
N ARG A 61 -8.75 -14.29 -5.41
CA ARG A 61 -8.75 -14.40 -6.89
C ARG A 61 -8.13 -13.19 -7.55
N VAL A 62 -8.47 -11.97 -7.08
CA VAL A 62 -7.88 -10.74 -7.61
C VAL A 62 -6.36 -10.74 -7.44
N LEU A 63 -5.87 -11.14 -6.26
CA LEU A 63 -4.43 -11.24 -6.00
C LEU A 63 -3.77 -12.31 -6.86
N GLN A 64 -4.33 -13.51 -6.95
CA GLN A 64 -3.78 -14.60 -7.78
C GLN A 64 -3.71 -14.24 -9.26
N THR A 65 -4.67 -13.43 -9.74
CA THR A 65 -4.75 -13.06 -11.16
C THR A 65 -3.89 -11.83 -11.48
N HIS A 66 -3.85 -10.85 -10.60
CA HIS A 66 -3.34 -9.51 -10.93
C HIS A 66 -2.11 -9.08 -10.13
N TYR A 67 -1.84 -9.71 -8.96
CA TYR A 67 -0.63 -9.36 -8.23
C TYR A 67 0.61 -9.86 -8.95
N VAL A 68 1.58 -8.96 -9.10
CA VAL A 68 2.85 -9.30 -9.74
C VAL A 68 3.81 -9.88 -8.72
N ASN A 69 4.11 -11.16 -8.84
CA ASN A 69 5.21 -11.78 -8.12
C ASN A 69 6.54 -11.43 -8.85
N PRO A 70 7.50 -10.76 -8.19
CA PRO A 70 8.77 -10.40 -8.83
C PRO A 70 9.51 -11.59 -9.45
N ASP A 71 9.40 -12.78 -8.87
CA ASP A 71 10.05 -13.98 -9.38
C ASP A 71 9.44 -14.49 -10.71
N GLU A 72 8.21 -14.07 -11.01
CA GLU A 72 7.46 -14.47 -12.22
C GLU A 72 7.35 -13.32 -13.25
N ALA A 73 8.05 -12.21 -13.04
CA ALA A 73 7.95 -11.01 -13.87
C ALA A 73 8.09 -11.29 -15.37
N ASN A 74 9.07 -12.09 -15.77
CA ASN A 74 9.32 -12.41 -17.19
C ASN A 74 8.18 -13.23 -17.82
N VAL A 75 7.57 -14.14 -17.06
CA VAL A 75 6.41 -14.93 -17.50
C VAL A 75 5.23 -14.02 -17.75
N LEU A 76 4.98 -13.10 -16.80
CA LEU A 76 3.88 -12.15 -16.92
C LEU A 76 4.10 -11.13 -18.05
N GLN A 77 5.33 -10.64 -18.26
CA GLN A 77 5.66 -9.81 -19.43
C GLN A 77 5.37 -10.52 -20.75
N SER A 78 5.71 -11.81 -20.84
CA SER A 78 5.41 -12.63 -22.03
C SER A 78 3.90 -12.81 -22.23
N LYS A 79 3.15 -12.95 -21.15
CA LYS A 79 1.69 -13.03 -21.18
C LYS A 79 1.07 -11.71 -21.65
N ILE A 80 1.53 -10.57 -21.15
CA ILE A 80 1.09 -9.23 -21.58
C ILE A 80 1.34 -9.05 -23.07
N LYS A 81 2.52 -9.48 -23.57
CA LYS A 81 2.84 -9.45 -25.00
C LYS A 81 1.86 -10.29 -25.82
N ALA A 82 1.47 -11.47 -25.33
CA ALA A 82 0.59 -12.38 -26.05
C ALA A 82 -0.88 -11.90 -26.06
N GLU A 83 -1.35 -11.34 -24.95
CA GLU A 83 -2.73 -10.88 -24.78
C GLU A 83 -2.96 -9.44 -25.26
N GLY A 84 -1.89 -8.65 -25.42
CA GLY A 84 -1.94 -7.25 -25.86
C GLY A 84 -2.29 -6.25 -24.76
N SER A 85 -3.07 -6.64 -23.78
CA SER A 85 -3.45 -5.83 -22.60
C SER A 85 -3.61 -6.70 -21.37
N TYR A 86 -3.20 -6.19 -20.21
CA TYR A 86 -3.31 -6.91 -18.95
C TYR A 86 -3.48 -5.95 -17.78
N LYS A 87 -4.13 -6.44 -16.72
CA LYS A 87 -4.28 -5.69 -15.47
C LYS A 87 -3.36 -6.25 -14.41
N VAL A 88 -2.54 -5.38 -13.78
CA VAL A 88 -1.59 -5.77 -12.73
C VAL A 88 -1.79 -4.95 -11.46
N ILE A 89 -1.42 -5.55 -10.33
CA ILE A 89 -1.24 -4.85 -9.05
C ILE A 89 0.25 -4.77 -8.79
N ASP A 90 0.80 -3.57 -8.90
CA ASP A 90 2.24 -3.33 -8.75
C ASP A 90 2.51 -1.94 -8.15
N LYS A 91 3.73 -1.73 -7.72
CA LYS A 91 4.24 -0.39 -7.37
C LYS A 91 4.73 0.28 -8.64
N ILE A 92 4.15 1.45 -8.94
CA ILE A 92 4.54 2.29 -10.08
C ILE A 92 5.19 3.58 -9.57
N SER A 93 6.35 3.92 -10.14
CA SER A 93 7.00 5.22 -10.01
C SER A 93 7.21 5.85 -11.38
N VAL A 94 7.42 7.16 -11.42
CA VAL A 94 7.61 7.90 -12.67
C VAL A 94 8.82 8.82 -12.53
N ARG A 95 9.62 8.89 -13.58
CA ARG A 95 10.72 9.83 -13.73
C ARG A 95 10.60 10.62 -15.01
N LEU A 96 11.03 11.89 -14.98
CA LEU A 96 11.17 12.72 -16.17
C LEU A 96 12.55 12.49 -16.80
N ASP A 97 12.59 12.16 -18.08
CA ASP A 97 13.78 12.21 -18.91
C ASP A 97 13.80 13.55 -19.66
N ALA A 98 14.49 14.53 -19.08
CA ALA A 98 14.56 15.88 -19.65
C ALA A 98 15.26 15.91 -21.02
N SER A 99 16.10 14.92 -21.35
CA SER A 99 16.78 14.85 -22.65
C SER A 99 15.83 14.45 -23.78
N LYS A 100 14.75 13.75 -23.45
CA LYS A 100 13.74 13.28 -24.41
C LYS A 100 12.41 13.99 -24.24
N ASP A 101 12.32 14.92 -23.29
CA ASP A 101 11.08 15.61 -22.88
C ASP A 101 9.93 14.62 -22.66
N LYS A 102 10.20 13.58 -21.84
CA LYS A 102 9.28 12.46 -21.67
C LYS A 102 9.30 11.87 -20.27
N TYR A 103 8.11 11.47 -19.81
CA TYR A 103 7.96 10.66 -18.60
C TYR A 103 8.10 9.17 -18.89
N TRP A 104 8.79 8.47 -17.99
CA TRP A 104 8.92 7.02 -17.99
C TRP A 104 8.34 6.45 -16.72
N ALA A 105 7.46 5.48 -16.86
CA ALA A 105 6.97 4.70 -15.74
C ALA A 105 7.87 3.49 -15.48
N GLU A 106 8.13 3.24 -14.19
CA GLU A 106 8.80 2.05 -13.70
C GLU A 106 7.81 1.22 -12.89
N LEU A 107 7.65 -0.06 -13.24
CA LEU A 107 6.85 -1.04 -12.51
C LEU A 107 7.82 -1.97 -11.77
N SER A 108 7.81 -1.87 -10.45
CA SER A 108 8.87 -2.45 -9.61
C SER A 108 8.86 -3.97 -9.62
N ASN A 109 7.71 -4.61 -9.38
CA ASN A 109 7.61 -6.07 -9.33
C ASN A 109 7.62 -6.68 -10.73
N LEU A 110 7.03 -6.01 -11.71
CA LEU A 110 7.04 -6.44 -13.10
C LEU A 110 8.41 -6.24 -13.77
N ASN A 111 9.36 -5.56 -13.08
CA ASN A 111 10.71 -5.27 -13.55
C ASN A 111 10.76 -4.57 -14.91
N ILE A 112 9.82 -3.65 -15.15
CA ILE A 112 9.82 -2.78 -16.31
C ILE A 112 10.29 -1.40 -15.87
N ARG A 113 11.42 -0.93 -16.41
CA ARG A 113 12.03 0.34 -16.03
C ARG A 113 11.63 1.52 -16.91
N GLU A 114 11.15 1.26 -18.11
CA GLU A 114 10.83 2.27 -19.13
C GLU A 114 9.53 1.87 -19.84
N ALA A 115 8.39 2.00 -19.15
CA ALA A 115 7.09 1.93 -19.78
C ALA A 115 6.64 3.33 -20.22
N ASN A 116 5.98 3.41 -21.37
CA ASN A 116 5.37 4.65 -21.81
C ASN A 116 4.22 5.03 -20.88
N ILE A 117 4.10 6.31 -20.56
CA ILE A 117 3.00 6.86 -19.76
C ILE A 117 2.62 8.23 -20.29
N ASP A 118 1.33 8.51 -20.33
CA ASP A 118 0.82 9.81 -20.73
C ASP A 118 1.00 10.84 -19.62
N GLU A 119 1.34 12.08 -19.98
CA GLU A 119 1.55 13.18 -19.02
C GLU A 119 0.30 13.48 -18.20
N SER A 120 -0.88 13.27 -18.76
CA SER A 120 -2.14 13.47 -18.04
C SER A 120 -2.29 12.53 -16.84
N LEU A 121 -1.83 11.28 -16.96
CA LEU A 121 -1.80 10.34 -15.84
C LEU A 121 -0.79 10.74 -14.77
N VAL A 122 0.36 11.30 -15.18
CA VAL A 122 1.38 11.78 -14.25
C VAL A 122 0.85 12.98 -13.46
N THR A 123 0.22 13.93 -14.14
CA THR A 123 -0.38 15.12 -13.51
C THR A 123 -1.51 14.75 -12.54
N GLN A 124 -2.33 13.75 -12.89
CA GLN A 124 -3.38 13.25 -12.00
C GLN A 124 -2.82 12.56 -10.73
N HIS A 125 -1.60 12.02 -10.80
CA HIS A 125 -1.01 11.18 -9.75
C HIS A 125 0.45 11.58 -9.47
N GLU A 126 0.71 12.85 -9.14
CA GLU A 126 2.05 13.42 -8.92
C GLU A 126 2.90 12.65 -7.89
N LYS A 127 2.26 11.95 -6.94
CA LYS A 127 2.95 11.11 -5.95
C LYS A 127 3.79 9.99 -6.57
N MET A 128 3.53 9.62 -7.83
CA MET A 128 4.36 8.65 -8.54
C MET A 128 5.80 9.15 -8.73
N MET A 129 6.01 10.47 -8.79
CA MET A 129 7.33 11.08 -8.88
C MET A 129 8.05 11.17 -7.54
N MET A 130 7.34 10.96 -6.41
CA MET A 130 7.86 11.08 -5.04
C MET A 130 8.18 9.72 -4.40
N GLY A 131 8.58 8.72 -5.16
CA GLY A 131 8.90 7.38 -4.61
C GLY A 131 7.90 6.30 -4.98
N GLY A 132 6.92 6.63 -5.84
CA GLY A 132 5.96 5.69 -6.39
C GLY A 132 4.75 5.43 -5.50
N ILE A 133 3.74 4.82 -6.10
CA ILE A 133 2.49 4.43 -5.46
C ILE A 133 2.16 2.97 -5.79
N TRP A 134 1.47 2.28 -4.90
CA TRP A 134 0.80 1.02 -5.23
C TRP A 134 -0.49 1.30 -5.97
N ALA A 135 -0.71 0.61 -7.09
CA ALA A 135 -1.88 0.81 -7.93
C ALA A 135 -2.34 -0.47 -8.62
N ILE A 136 -3.60 -0.46 -9.02
CA ILE A 136 -4.11 -1.35 -10.06
C ILE A 136 -3.86 -0.63 -11.38
N ILE A 137 -3.07 -1.26 -12.26
CA ILE A 137 -2.53 -0.67 -13.48
C ILE A 137 -3.02 -1.48 -14.66
N ASP A 138 -3.62 -0.82 -15.64
CA ASP A 138 -3.88 -1.42 -16.94
C ASP A 138 -2.65 -1.12 -17.82
N ILE A 139 -1.99 -2.19 -18.28
CA ILE A 139 -0.78 -2.11 -19.09
C ILE A 139 -1.01 -2.80 -20.45
N ASP A 140 -0.64 -2.10 -21.51
CA ASP A 140 -0.80 -2.55 -22.89
C ASP A 140 0.57 -2.87 -23.50
N TYR A 141 0.57 -3.74 -24.51
CA TYR A 141 1.76 -4.07 -25.29
C TYR A 141 1.61 -3.62 -26.74
N ASP A 142 2.39 -2.63 -27.13
CA ASP A 142 2.43 -2.10 -28.49
C ASP A 142 3.85 -2.21 -29.07
N SER A 143 4.07 -3.20 -29.93
CA SER A 143 5.36 -3.41 -30.59
C SER A 143 5.75 -2.33 -31.58
N SER A 144 4.81 -1.45 -31.98
CA SER A 144 5.07 -0.32 -32.89
C SER A 144 5.58 0.92 -32.16
N MET A 145 5.52 0.96 -30.83
CA MET A 145 5.93 2.11 -30.05
C MET A 145 7.45 2.28 -30.06
N MET A 146 7.92 3.16 -30.93
CA MET A 146 9.34 3.48 -31.11
C MET A 146 9.65 4.89 -30.66
N ILE A 147 10.81 5.06 -30.00
CA ILE A 147 11.38 6.37 -29.65
C ILE A 147 12.83 6.35 -30.07
N GLY A 148 13.16 7.17 -31.08
CA GLY A 148 14.43 7.04 -31.79
C GLY A 148 14.51 5.68 -32.48
N ASN A 149 15.58 4.94 -32.23
CA ASN A 149 15.83 3.60 -32.81
C ASN A 149 15.50 2.45 -31.83
N LYS A 150 14.84 2.71 -30.69
CA LYS A 150 14.56 1.70 -29.67
C LYS A 150 13.06 1.52 -29.52
N ILE A 151 12.62 0.26 -29.38
CA ILE A 151 11.23 -0.10 -29.12
C ILE A 151 10.99 -0.12 -27.61
N TYR A 152 9.89 0.53 -27.19
CA TYR A 152 9.42 0.59 -25.80
C TYR A 152 7.95 0.12 -25.76
N PRO A 153 7.73 -1.21 -25.79
CA PRO A 153 6.41 -1.75 -26.12
C PRO A 153 5.40 -1.67 -25.00
N PHE A 154 5.82 -1.46 -23.76
CA PHE A 154 4.91 -1.38 -22.63
C PHE A 154 4.35 0.03 -22.47
N VAL A 155 3.02 0.13 -22.35
CA VAL A 155 2.29 1.39 -22.23
C VAL A 155 1.36 1.30 -21.03
N VAL A 156 1.46 2.25 -20.12
CA VAL A 156 0.52 2.39 -19.00
C VAL A 156 -0.69 3.17 -19.48
N SER A 157 -1.84 2.51 -19.60
CA SER A 157 -3.06 3.10 -20.14
C SER A 157 -4.01 3.60 -19.06
N LYS A 158 -3.99 2.99 -17.86
CA LYS A 158 -4.83 3.40 -16.74
C LYS A 158 -4.20 3.09 -15.41
N ILE A 159 -4.41 3.98 -14.44
CA ILE A 159 -3.93 3.83 -13.07
C ILE A 159 -5.10 4.04 -12.10
N ARG A 160 -5.25 3.13 -11.15
CA ARG A 160 -6.12 3.29 -9.99
C ARG A 160 -5.30 3.10 -8.73
N PRO A 161 -4.95 4.19 -8.05
CA PRO A 161 -4.17 4.11 -6.82
C PRO A 161 -4.85 3.25 -5.75
N ILE A 162 -4.07 2.42 -5.08
CA ILE A 162 -4.49 1.66 -3.90
C ILE A 162 -4.27 2.55 -2.69
N GLN A 163 -5.18 3.51 -2.53
CA GLN A 163 -5.22 4.44 -1.40
C GLN A 163 -6.66 4.94 -1.22
N LEU A 164 -6.98 5.39 -0.03
CA LEU A 164 -8.29 5.97 0.24
C LEU A 164 -8.46 7.26 -0.59
N SER A 165 -9.35 7.23 -1.58
CA SER A 165 -9.63 8.36 -2.46
C SER A 165 -10.57 9.38 -1.82
N ASN A 166 -11.39 8.97 -0.85
CA ASN A 166 -12.44 9.78 -0.22
C ASN A 166 -12.17 9.96 1.29
N PHE A 167 -10.96 10.37 1.65
CA PHE A 167 -10.62 10.66 3.02
C PHE A 167 -11.20 12.03 3.42
N SER A 168 -12.05 12.06 4.44
CA SER A 168 -12.54 13.28 5.08
C SER A 168 -12.02 13.35 6.52
N LEU A 169 -11.17 14.35 6.78
CA LEU A 169 -10.67 14.59 8.13
C LEU A 169 -11.82 14.97 9.08
N ASP A 170 -12.78 15.76 8.61
CA ASP A 170 -13.93 16.19 9.42
C ASP A 170 -14.73 14.97 9.91
N ARG A 171 -14.98 14.00 9.04
CA ARG A 171 -15.67 12.75 9.44
C ARG A 171 -14.90 11.99 10.53
N ILE A 172 -13.58 11.97 10.46
CA ILE A 172 -12.76 11.31 11.49
C ILE A 172 -12.81 12.09 12.80
N VAL A 173 -12.73 13.40 12.74
CA VAL A 173 -12.82 14.28 13.93
C VAL A 173 -14.19 14.15 14.60
N GLU A 174 -15.27 14.10 13.84
CA GLU A 174 -16.63 13.87 14.35
C GLU A 174 -16.75 12.47 14.98
N ALA A 175 -16.37 11.43 14.27
CA ALA A 175 -16.42 10.08 14.80
C ALA A 175 -15.55 9.90 16.04
N ARG A 176 -14.37 10.54 16.11
CA ARG A 176 -13.47 10.53 17.28
C ARG A 176 -14.16 10.96 18.56
N ARG A 177 -15.10 11.88 18.49
CA ARG A 177 -15.85 12.41 19.66
C ARG A 177 -16.69 11.36 20.35
N GLU A 178 -17.08 10.33 19.64
CA GLU A 178 -17.86 9.20 20.17
C GLU A 178 -17.02 8.24 21.01
N PHE A 179 -15.68 8.33 20.97
CA PHE A 179 -14.77 7.45 21.69
C PHE A 179 -14.16 8.11 22.91
N THR A 180 -14.03 7.37 24.00
CA THR A 180 -13.15 7.74 25.11
C THR A 180 -11.69 7.75 24.67
N ASN A 181 -10.80 8.34 25.46
CA ASN A 181 -9.37 8.33 25.13
C ASN A 181 -8.77 6.91 25.16
N GLU A 182 -9.24 6.06 26.06
CA GLU A 182 -8.81 4.67 26.16
C GLU A 182 -9.29 3.86 24.95
N GLU A 183 -10.57 3.96 24.60
CA GLU A 183 -11.09 3.31 23.38
C GLU A 183 -10.31 3.76 22.15
N TRP A 184 -10.04 5.06 22.01
CA TRP A 184 -9.32 5.58 20.86
C TRP A 184 -7.86 5.11 20.81
N LEU A 185 -7.17 5.02 21.95
CA LEU A 185 -5.85 4.41 22.05
C LEU A 185 -5.88 2.96 21.56
N ASN A 186 -6.87 2.20 22.00
CA ASN A 186 -7.05 0.81 21.56
C ASN A 186 -7.34 0.71 20.05
N VAL A 187 -8.15 1.62 19.49
CA VAL A 187 -8.41 1.71 18.04
C VAL A 187 -7.12 1.94 17.26
N LEU A 188 -6.29 2.92 17.68
CA LEU A 188 -5.03 3.22 17.01
C LEU A 188 -4.04 2.03 17.06
N LEU A 189 -3.93 1.37 18.20
CA LEU A 189 -3.08 0.19 18.36
C LEU A 189 -3.57 -0.98 17.49
N ARG A 190 -4.87 -1.25 17.45
CA ARG A 190 -5.47 -2.27 16.58
C ARG A 190 -5.29 -1.94 15.11
N SER A 191 -5.39 -0.68 14.72
CA SER A 191 -5.08 -0.23 13.35
C SER A 191 -3.65 -0.57 12.96
N GLY A 192 -2.71 -0.48 13.89
CA GLY A 192 -1.32 -0.92 13.74
C GLY A 192 -1.11 -2.43 13.81
N GLY A 193 -2.16 -3.21 14.04
CA GLY A 193 -2.08 -4.67 14.13
C GLY A 193 -1.69 -5.22 15.52
N TYR A 194 -1.70 -4.37 16.55
CA TYR A 194 -1.48 -4.77 17.94
C TYR A 194 -2.81 -5.17 18.61
N GLU A 195 -2.74 -6.07 19.60
CA GLU A 195 -3.88 -6.40 20.44
C GLU A 195 -3.71 -5.76 21.83
N PRO A 196 -4.39 -4.62 22.09
CA PRO A 196 -4.20 -3.84 23.30
C PRO A 196 -4.76 -4.52 24.56
N GLU A 197 -5.60 -5.55 24.42
CA GLU A 197 -6.21 -6.29 25.52
C GLU A 197 -5.52 -7.63 25.77
N SER A 198 -4.36 -7.88 25.10
CA SER A 198 -3.58 -9.10 25.31
C SER A 198 -2.99 -9.14 26.72
N GLU A 199 -2.85 -10.36 27.26
CA GLU A 199 -2.22 -10.59 28.56
C GLU A 199 -0.81 -9.98 28.60
N GLY A 200 -0.53 -9.21 29.64
CA GLY A 200 0.75 -8.51 29.82
C GLY A 200 0.87 -7.16 29.11
N MET A 201 -0.12 -6.72 28.34
CA MET A 201 -0.12 -5.39 27.72
C MET A 201 -0.39 -4.30 28.77
N THR A 202 0.65 -3.63 29.21
CA THR A 202 0.55 -2.52 30.17
C THR A 202 0.29 -1.20 29.44
N GLU A 203 -0.25 -0.19 30.15
CA GLU A 203 -0.45 1.16 29.62
C GLU A 203 0.86 1.77 29.08
N ARG A 204 1.97 1.53 29.77
CA ARG A 204 3.29 1.97 29.30
C ARG A 204 3.66 1.32 27.96
N MET A 205 3.38 0.04 27.78
CA MET A 205 3.62 -0.66 26.51
C MET A 205 2.74 -0.11 25.41
N LYS A 206 1.46 0.16 25.67
CA LYS A 206 0.55 0.79 24.71
C LYS A 206 1.10 2.13 24.23
N MET A 207 1.57 2.99 25.14
CA MET A 207 2.16 4.29 24.80
C MET A 207 3.46 4.16 24.01
N LEU A 208 4.33 3.21 24.36
CA LEU A 208 5.57 2.93 23.61
C LEU A 208 5.27 2.42 22.21
N LEU A 209 4.27 1.58 22.03
CA LEU A 209 3.86 1.10 20.71
C LEU A 209 3.23 2.23 19.89
N LEU A 210 2.40 3.08 20.51
CA LEU A 210 1.81 4.24 19.85
C LEU A 210 2.88 5.25 19.40
N SER A 211 3.95 5.43 20.18
CA SER A 211 5.02 6.36 19.81
C SER A 211 5.71 6.02 18.49
N ARG A 212 5.65 4.77 18.03
CA ARG A 212 6.15 4.36 16.71
C ARG A 212 5.43 5.02 15.54
N PHE A 213 4.20 5.50 15.76
CA PHE A 213 3.42 6.16 14.71
C PHE A 213 3.72 7.66 14.60
N ILE A 214 4.36 8.26 15.60
CA ILE A 214 4.64 9.70 15.63
C ILE A 214 5.41 10.15 14.37
N PRO A 215 6.50 9.47 13.93
CA PRO A 215 7.22 9.87 12.73
C PRO A 215 6.40 9.80 11.43
N LEU A 216 5.26 9.12 11.43
CA LEU A 216 4.37 9.02 10.27
C LEU A 216 3.41 10.23 10.16
N VAL A 217 3.24 11.01 11.24
CA VAL A 217 2.25 12.08 11.33
C VAL A 217 2.85 13.45 11.71
N GLU A 218 4.03 13.45 12.36
CA GLU A 218 4.72 14.68 12.77
C GLU A 218 5.87 15.03 11.84
N ALA A 219 5.83 16.23 11.30
CA ALA A 219 6.89 16.72 10.43
C ALA A 219 8.21 16.90 11.21
N ASN A 220 9.32 16.48 10.62
CA ASN A 220 10.67 16.60 11.18
C ASN A 220 10.87 15.90 12.53
N PHE A 221 10.04 14.91 12.87
CA PHE A 221 10.21 14.13 14.08
C PHE A 221 11.23 13.02 13.86
N ASN A 222 12.37 13.12 14.57
CA ASN A 222 13.43 12.12 14.52
C ASN A 222 13.35 11.20 15.73
N MET A 223 13.36 9.89 15.50
CA MET A 223 13.28 8.88 16.54
C MET A 223 14.30 7.76 16.31
N ALA A 224 14.95 7.30 17.38
CA ALA A 224 15.76 6.09 17.39
C ALA A 224 15.10 5.04 18.28
N GLU A 225 14.81 3.87 17.74
CA GLU A 225 14.27 2.76 18.50
C GLU A 225 15.30 1.61 18.58
N LEU A 226 15.74 1.33 19.81
CA LEU A 226 16.68 0.24 20.12
C LEU A 226 15.90 -0.90 20.77
N GLY A 227 16.22 -2.13 20.39
CA GLY A 227 15.56 -3.32 20.94
C GLY A 227 15.91 -4.59 20.20
N PRO A 228 15.48 -5.75 20.71
CA PRO A 228 15.80 -7.05 20.12
C PRO A 228 15.28 -7.20 18.70
N ARG A 229 15.85 -8.16 17.97
CA ARG A 229 15.35 -8.54 16.64
C ARG A 229 13.92 -9.06 16.75
N SER A 230 13.15 -8.96 15.68
CA SER A 230 11.77 -9.46 15.57
C SER A 230 10.74 -8.80 16.51
N SER A 231 11.05 -7.62 17.09
CA SER A 231 10.08 -6.85 17.90
C SER A 231 9.14 -5.94 17.09
N GLY A 232 9.07 -6.12 15.77
CA GLY A 232 8.15 -5.38 14.89
C GLY A 232 8.56 -3.94 14.55
N LYS A 233 9.79 -3.49 14.90
CA LYS A 233 10.25 -2.11 14.64
C LYS A 233 10.09 -1.68 13.18
N SER A 234 10.63 -2.47 12.25
CA SER A 234 10.57 -2.16 10.82
C SER A 234 9.21 -2.44 10.19
N PHE A 235 8.37 -3.25 10.84
CA PHE A 235 7.03 -3.62 10.35
C PHE A 235 6.14 -2.40 10.17
N VAL A 236 6.14 -1.48 11.15
CA VAL A 236 5.32 -0.26 11.12
C VAL A 236 5.62 0.55 9.86
N PHE A 237 6.90 0.76 9.55
CA PHE A 237 7.32 1.58 8.41
C PHE A 237 7.22 0.85 7.06
N LYS A 238 7.27 -0.48 7.07
CA LYS A 238 7.19 -1.27 5.83
C LYS A 238 5.74 -1.59 5.41
N GLU A 239 4.88 -1.88 6.37
CA GLU A 239 3.61 -2.54 6.10
C GLU A 239 2.37 -1.65 6.35
N LEU A 240 2.48 -0.59 7.16
CA LEU A 240 1.31 0.20 7.56
C LEU A 240 1.08 1.45 6.71
N SER A 241 2.13 2.03 6.16
CA SER A 241 2.01 3.28 5.42
C SER A 241 2.61 3.16 4.01
N PRO A 242 1.85 3.54 2.97
CA PRO A 242 2.38 3.64 1.62
C PRO A 242 3.35 4.82 1.44
N TYR A 243 3.43 5.72 2.42
CA TYR A 243 4.23 6.95 2.37
C TYR A 243 5.57 6.84 3.09
N SER A 244 5.86 5.72 3.74
CA SER A 244 7.15 5.49 4.40
C SER A 244 8.11 4.74 3.49
N MET A 245 9.39 5.10 3.55
CA MET A 245 10.46 4.43 2.82
C MET A 245 11.42 3.79 3.82
N LEU A 246 11.66 2.48 3.67
CA LEU A 246 12.62 1.75 4.48
C LEU A 246 13.94 1.58 3.72
N VAL A 247 15.00 2.17 4.24
CA VAL A 247 16.36 1.95 3.73
C VAL A 247 17.08 0.98 4.68
N SER A 248 17.48 -0.18 4.17
CA SER A 248 18.18 -1.21 4.96
C SER A 248 19.69 -1.18 4.70
N GLY A 249 20.47 -1.64 5.69
CA GLY A 249 21.88 -1.94 5.51
C GLY A 249 22.87 -0.81 5.75
N GLY A 250 22.47 0.36 6.28
CA GLY A 250 23.38 1.44 6.65
C GLY A 250 24.17 2.07 5.50
N GLN A 251 23.80 1.81 4.26
CA GLN A 251 24.43 2.37 3.06
C GLN A 251 23.63 3.51 2.43
N GLY A 252 22.85 4.22 3.24
CA GLY A 252 22.16 5.43 2.79
C GLY A 252 23.18 6.53 2.51
N THR A 253 23.42 6.86 1.23
CA THR A 253 24.14 8.09 0.86
C THR A 253 23.16 9.26 0.82
N ALA A 254 23.66 10.49 0.98
CA ALA A 254 22.82 11.69 0.80
C ALA A 254 22.13 11.67 -0.58
N ALA A 255 22.83 11.20 -1.62
CA ALA A 255 22.25 11.05 -2.96
C ALA A 255 21.08 10.06 -2.99
N SER A 256 21.17 8.91 -2.31
CA SER A 256 20.10 7.92 -2.28
C SER A 256 18.88 8.34 -1.44
N LEU A 257 19.05 9.32 -0.54
CA LEU A 257 17.99 9.85 0.32
C LEU A 257 17.29 11.08 -0.25
N PHE A 258 18.03 11.93 -0.96
CA PHE A 258 17.56 13.23 -1.42
C PHE A 258 17.54 13.39 -2.94
N VAL A 259 18.16 12.49 -3.67
CA VAL A 259 18.17 12.48 -5.13
C VAL A 259 17.72 11.10 -5.59
N ASN A 260 16.45 11.00 -6.02
CA ASN A 260 16.01 9.82 -6.76
C ASN A 260 16.65 9.87 -8.15
N ASN A 261 17.69 9.07 -8.34
CA ASN A 261 18.24 8.78 -9.65
C ASN A 261 17.47 7.65 -10.31
#